data_ff951b1f23da710d3dedc5ef648524ad
#
_entry.id   ff951b1f23da710d3dedc5ef648524ad
#
_cell.length_a   1.000
_cell.length_b   1.000
_cell.length_c   1.000
_cell.angle_alpha   90.00
_cell.angle_beta   90.00
_cell.angle_gamma   90.00
#
_symmetry.space_group_name_H-M   'P 1'
#
loop_
_entity.id
_entity.type
_entity.pdbx_description
1 polymer ?
#
loop_
_entity_poly.entity_id
_entity_poly.type
_entity_poly.pdbx_seq_one_letter_code
_entity_poly.pdbx_strand_id
1 'polypeptide(L)'
;AQKSDAPFVRPPYLRPGDTIGIVTPARKLKEKADTAKVRERFEEWGLKVKFGAHYADREQPYFAGTDARRAADLQAMIDDPGVKAVVSYQGGYGSVRLLPLLDLTPLREHPKWIVGFSDVTMLHMALGQLGIESLHATMPGKFRFGADEKPEAIVSDESLRSALFGRWTRIDAAAHPLNVSGTARGRLAGGNLSLLCSAIGTPEQPDFDTPTVLFIEEIGEQMYRLDRMMQQLERSGIL
;
A
#
# COMPACT_ATOMS: atom_id res chain seq x y z
N ALA A 1 0.62 -24.48 -8.46
CA ALA A 1 -0.59 -24.36 -7.61
C ALA A 1 -1.76 -24.00 -8.52
N GLN A 2 -2.91 -24.69 -8.40
CA GLN A 2 -4.12 -24.34 -9.14
C GLN A 2 -4.58 -22.96 -8.68
N LYS A 3 -4.64 -22.00 -9.59
CA LYS A 3 -5.15 -20.65 -9.33
C LYS A 3 -6.65 -20.75 -9.07
N SER A 4 -7.13 -20.08 -8.05
CA SER A 4 -8.54 -20.05 -7.69
C SER A 4 -9.24 -18.96 -8.50
N ASP A 5 -10.28 -19.32 -9.26
CA ASP A 5 -11.23 -18.38 -9.88
C ASP A 5 -12.16 -17.69 -8.86
N ALA A 6 -11.88 -17.88 -7.57
CA ALA A 6 -12.67 -17.27 -6.51
C ALA A 6 -12.50 -15.74 -6.51
N PRO A 7 -13.58 -15.01 -6.24
CA PRO A 7 -13.51 -13.57 -6.11
C PRO A 7 -12.54 -13.18 -4.98
N PHE A 8 -11.87 -12.03 -5.15
CA PHE A 8 -11.01 -11.49 -4.11
C PHE A 8 -11.77 -11.28 -2.81
N VAL A 9 -11.13 -11.63 -1.71
CA VAL A 9 -11.67 -11.38 -0.38
C VAL A 9 -11.48 -9.90 -0.05
N ARG A 10 -12.59 -9.21 0.17
CA ARG A 10 -12.58 -7.83 0.63
C ARG A 10 -12.56 -7.78 2.15
N PRO A 11 -11.55 -7.13 2.76
CA PRO A 11 -11.57 -6.87 4.19
C PRO A 11 -12.82 -6.06 4.60
N PRO A 12 -13.36 -6.28 5.80
CA PRO A 12 -14.49 -5.48 6.30
C PRO A 12 -14.15 -3.99 6.32
N TYR A 13 -15.11 -3.16 5.95
CA TYR A 13 -14.96 -1.71 6.13
C TYR A 13 -14.92 -1.34 7.60
N LEU A 14 -14.13 -0.32 7.92
CA LEU A 14 -13.95 0.14 9.28
C LEU A 14 -15.21 0.87 9.81
N ARG A 15 -15.36 0.83 11.14
CA ARG A 15 -16.40 1.55 11.87
C ARG A 15 -15.76 2.44 12.93
N PRO A 16 -16.42 3.50 13.37
CA PRO A 16 -15.97 4.25 14.54
C PRO A 16 -15.70 3.32 15.73
N GLY A 17 -14.57 3.50 16.39
CA GLY A 17 -14.10 2.66 17.48
C GLY A 17 -13.13 1.55 17.07
N ASP A 18 -13.01 1.23 15.77
CA ASP A 18 -12.05 0.27 15.27
C ASP A 18 -10.60 0.75 15.44
N THR A 19 -9.68 -0.19 15.53
CA THR A 19 -8.24 0.10 15.70
C THR A 19 -7.50 -0.12 14.38
N ILE A 20 -6.66 0.84 14.03
CA ILE A 20 -5.66 0.70 12.97
C ILE A 20 -4.27 0.53 13.58
N GLY A 21 -3.46 -0.33 12.95
CA GLY A 21 -2.04 -0.49 13.24
C GLY A 21 -1.21 0.40 12.31
N ILE A 22 -0.27 1.17 12.84
CA ILE A 22 0.69 1.95 12.04
C ILE A 22 2.08 1.32 12.17
N VAL A 23 2.67 0.98 11.05
CA VAL A 23 4.01 0.36 10.95
C VAL A 23 4.92 1.12 10.00
N THR A 24 6.20 0.90 10.09
CA THR A 24 7.21 1.50 9.23
C THR A 24 8.02 0.40 8.54
N PRO A 25 7.49 -0.24 7.49
CA PRO A 25 8.09 -1.45 6.91
C PRO A 25 9.35 -1.19 6.08
N ALA A 26 9.65 0.08 5.79
CA ALA A 26 10.71 0.49 4.89
C ALA A 26 11.67 1.49 5.55
N ARG A 27 11.67 2.73 5.03
CA ARG A 27 12.55 3.80 5.51
C ARG A 27 12.11 4.31 6.88
N LYS A 28 13.09 4.65 7.74
CA LYS A 28 12.86 5.26 9.05
C LYS A 28 12.15 6.61 8.94
N LEU A 29 11.43 6.98 9.99
CA LEU A 29 10.74 8.27 10.05
C LEU A 29 11.71 9.44 9.85
N LYS A 30 11.23 10.49 9.21
CA LYS A 30 11.93 11.78 9.16
C LYS A 30 12.03 12.35 10.58
N GLU A 31 13.05 13.18 10.84
CA GLU A 31 13.22 13.83 12.14
C GLU A 31 12.00 14.67 12.56
N LYS A 32 11.37 15.33 11.61
CA LYS A 32 10.19 16.18 11.80
C LYS A 32 8.86 15.42 11.67
N ALA A 33 8.87 14.08 11.75
CA ALA A 33 7.64 13.31 11.69
C ALA A 33 6.80 13.59 12.93
N ASP A 34 5.57 14.06 12.73
CA ASP A 34 4.63 14.38 13.79
C ASP A 34 3.64 13.22 13.96
N THR A 35 4.04 12.25 14.75
CA THR A 35 3.22 11.06 14.99
C THR A 35 2.01 11.36 15.90
N ALA A 36 2.07 12.41 16.70
CA ALA A 36 0.94 12.86 17.51
C ALA A 36 -0.19 13.37 16.62
N LYS A 37 0.11 14.28 15.69
CA LYS A 37 -0.88 14.77 14.72
C LYS A 37 -1.40 13.68 13.78
N VAL A 38 -0.58 12.69 13.43
CA VAL A 38 -1.05 11.53 12.69
C VAL A 38 -2.08 10.74 13.49
N ARG A 39 -1.82 10.53 14.79
CA ARG A 39 -2.79 9.91 15.70
C ARG A 39 -4.08 10.74 15.77
N GLU A 40 -3.98 12.04 16.02
CA GLU A 40 -5.12 12.96 16.09
C GLU A 40 -5.98 12.87 14.82
N ARG A 41 -5.38 12.90 13.63
CA ARG A 41 -6.09 12.76 12.35
C ARG A 41 -6.92 11.47 12.26
N PHE A 42 -6.39 10.34 12.65
CA PHE A 42 -7.16 9.10 12.66
C PHE A 42 -8.22 9.06 13.77
N GLU A 43 -7.94 9.66 14.91
CA GLU A 43 -8.90 9.80 16.01
C GLU A 43 -10.08 10.74 15.62
N GLU A 44 -9.83 11.80 14.85
CA GLU A 44 -10.87 12.62 14.22
C GLU A 44 -11.78 11.81 13.27
N TRP A 45 -11.25 10.73 12.67
CA TRP A 45 -12.06 9.81 11.88
C TRP A 45 -12.81 8.79 12.74
N GLY A 46 -12.66 8.85 14.06
CA GLY A 46 -13.27 7.93 15.02
C GLY A 46 -12.50 6.63 15.21
N LEU A 47 -11.26 6.53 14.77
CA LEU A 47 -10.43 5.33 14.86
C LEU A 47 -9.47 5.39 16.04
N LYS A 48 -9.12 4.23 16.59
CA LYS A 48 -8.04 4.08 17.55
C LYS A 48 -6.73 3.76 16.82
N VAL A 49 -5.61 4.24 17.36
CA VAL A 49 -4.30 4.07 16.72
C VAL A 49 -3.36 3.27 17.62
N LYS A 50 -2.81 2.19 17.07
CA LYS A 50 -1.75 1.38 17.65
C LYS A 50 -0.50 1.49 16.78
N PHE A 51 0.62 1.93 17.34
CA PHE A 51 1.90 1.93 16.64
C PHE A 51 2.64 0.62 16.87
N GLY A 52 3.39 0.16 15.88
CA GLY A 52 4.34 -0.95 16.04
C GLY A 52 5.39 -0.63 17.10
N ALA A 53 5.94 -1.64 17.73
CA ALA A 53 6.92 -1.44 18.82
C ALA A 53 8.21 -0.75 18.35
N HIS A 54 8.58 -0.98 17.09
CA HIS A 54 9.82 -0.48 16.48
C HIS A 54 9.57 0.60 15.42
N TYR A 55 8.33 1.10 15.30
CA TYR A 55 7.94 2.04 14.23
C TYR A 55 8.84 3.27 14.13
N ALA A 56 9.45 3.68 15.22
CA ALA A 56 10.29 4.88 15.34
C ALA A 56 11.79 4.56 15.43
N ASP A 57 12.21 3.31 15.24
CA ASP A 57 13.62 2.92 15.27
C ASP A 57 14.46 3.71 14.28
N ARG A 58 15.67 4.13 14.71
CA ARG A 58 16.59 4.99 13.96
C ARG A 58 18.02 4.47 13.91
N GLU A 59 18.27 3.30 14.45
CA GLU A 59 19.61 2.70 14.56
C GLU A 59 20.26 2.44 13.19
N GLN A 60 19.45 2.14 12.19
CA GLN A 60 19.94 1.90 10.85
C GLN A 60 20.08 3.22 10.05
N PRO A 61 21.07 3.33 9.16
CA PRO A 61 21.26 4.54 8.36
C PRO A 61 20.02 4.93 7.55
N TYR A 62 19.29 3.95 7.02
CA TYR A 62 18.16 4.14 6.12
C TYR A 62 16.85 3.55 6.66
N PHE A 63 16.85 2.29 7.11
CA PHE A 63 15.67 1.54 7.50
C PHE A 63 15.14 1.93 8.89
N ALA A 64 13.88 1.66 9.13
CA ALA A 64 13.26 1.74 10.46
C ALA A 64 13.59 0.49 11.28
N GLY A 65 14.85 0.36 11.69
CA GLY A 65 15.36 -0.81 12.38
C GLY A 65 15.79 -1.94 11.44
N THR A 66 16.07 -3.11 12.01
CA THR A 66 16.43 -4.32 11.27
C THR A 66 15.24 -4.91 10.51
N ASP A 67 15.50 -5.76 9.50
CA ASP A 67 14.43 -6.47 8.79
C ASP A 67 13.55 -7.26 9.76
N ALA A 68 14.15 -7.93 10.75
CA ALA A 68 13.42 -8.71 11.74
C ALA A 68 12.49 -7.84 12.61
N ARG A 69 12.91 -6.65 13.05
CA ARG A 69 12.08 -5.74 13.84
C ARG A 69 10.91 -5.19 13.01
N ARG A 70 11.17 -4.77 11.78
CA ARG A 70 10.12 -4.27 10.87
C ARG A 70 9.11 -5.35 10.52
N ALA A 71 9.59 -6.58 10.27
CA ALA A 71 8.72 -7.74 10.04
C ALA A 71 7.91 -8.08 11.28
N ALA A 72 8.51 -8.06 12.47
CA ALA A 72 7.81 -8.32 13.72
C ALA A 72 6.68 -7.32 13.98
N ASP A 73 6.92 -6.03 13.71
CA ASP A 73 5.87 -5.00 13.83
C ASP A 73 4.69 -5.27 12.88
N LEU A 74 5.00 -5.57 11.61
CA LEU A 74 3.96 -5.86 10.62
C LEU A 74 3.21 -7.14 10.96
N GLN A 75 3.92 -8.21 11.33
CA GLN A 75 3.30 -9.48 11.74
C GLN A 75 2.42 -9.32 12.97
N ALA A 76 2.89 -8.59 13.99
CA ALA A 76 2.09 -8.34 15.19
C ALA A 76 0.77 -7.61 14.89
N MET A 77 0.75 -6.73 13.88
CA MET A 77 -0.51 -6.08 13.45
C MET A 77 -1.38 -7.00 12.59
N ILE A 78 -0.79 -7.91 11.84
CA ILE A 78 -1.51 -8.94 11.09
C ILE A 78 -2.19 -9.92 12.05
N ASP A 79 -1.49 -10.34 13.08
CA ASP A 79 -1.96 -11.35 14.02
C ASP A 79 -2.95 -10.80 15.07
N ASP A 80 -2.91 -9.49 15.36
CA ASP A 80 -3.78 -8.87 16.36
C ASP A 80 -5.25 -8.79 15.89
N PRO A 81 -6.19 -9.56 16.44
CA PRO A 81 -7.59 -9.55 16.01
C PRO A 81 -8.30 -8.21 16.27
N GLY A 82 -7.75 -7.37 17.14
CA GLY A 82 -8.26 -6.03 17.43
C GLY A 82 -7.93 -5.03 16.35
N VAL A 83 -6.88 -5.26 15.53
CA VAL A 83 -6.47 -4.39 14.43
C VAL A 83 -7.29 -4.72 13.17
N LYS A 84 -7.91 -3.71 12.55
CA LYS A 84 -8.77 -3.86 11.36
C LYS A 84 -8.12 -3.37 10.07
N ALA A 85 -7.13 -2.49 10.17
CA ALA A 85 -6.30 -2.07 9.05
C ALA A 85 -4.86 -1.88 9.51
N VAL A 86 -3.90 -2.17 8.64
CA VAL A 86 -2.48 -1.89 8.85
C VAL A 86 -2.05 -0.84 7.84
N VAL A 87 -1.60 0.29 8.33
CA VAL A 87 -1.22 1.46 7.55
C VAL A 87 0.28 1.63 7.61
N SER A 88 0.94 1.60 6.46
CA SER A 88 2.35 1.95 6.36
C SER A 88 2.52 3.45 6.58
N TYR A 89 3.40 3.85 7.51
CA TYR A 89 3.63 5.28 7.78
C TYR A 89 4.21 5.99 6.56
N GLN A 90 5.14 5.35 5.87
CA GLN A 90 5.76 5.86 4.65
C GLN A 90 6.40 4.73 3.83
N GLY A 91 6.67 5.01 2.57
CA GLY A 91 7.42 4.14 1.69
C GLY A 91 8.94 4.31 1.79
N GLY A 92 9.60 4.20 0.69
CA GLY A 92 11.05 4.22 0.52
C GLY A 92 11.48 2.95 -0.18
N TYR A 93 12.33 2.15 0.45
CA TYR A 93 12.71 0.81 0.03
C TYR A 93 12.79 -0.10 1.27
N GLY A 94 12.37 -1.35 1.12
CA GLY A 94 12.61 -2.35 2.16
C GLY A 94 11.47 -3.32 2.43
N SER A 95 10.24 -3.08 1.96
CA SER A 95 9.12 -4.01 2.15
C SER A 95 9.39 -5.39 1.52
N VAL A 96 10.05 -5.43 0.38
CA VAL A 96 10.44 -6.69 -0.28
C VAL A 96 11.30 -7.60 0.61
N ARG A 97 12.11 -7.02 1.49
CA ARG A 97 13.00 -7.75 2.41
C ARG A 97 12.23 -8.43 3.55
N LEU A 98 11.00 -7.98 3.78
CA LEU A 98 10.14 -8.51 4.85
C LEU A 98 9.35 -9.74 4.37
N LEU A 99 9.03 -9.84 3.09
CA LEU A 99 8.18 -10.91 2.56
C LEU A 99 8.61 -12.32 2.98
N PRO A 100 9.91 -12.68 2.93
CA PRO A 100 10.36 -13.99 3.40
C PRO A 100 10.24 -14.22 4.92
N LEU A 101 10.00 -13.15 5.70
CA LEU A 101 9.91 -13.18 7.16
C LEU A 101 8.46 -13.10 7.66
N LEU A 102 7.50 -12.93 6.75
CA LEU A 102 6.10 -12.73 7.09
C LEU A 102 5.27 -13.98 6.80
N ASP A 103 4.36 -14.27 7.68
CA ASP A 103 3.22 -15.15 7.41
C ASP A 103 1.99 -14.30 7.12
N LEU A 104 1.59 -14.24 5.86
CA LEU A 104 0.40 -13.52 5.42
C LEU A 104 -0.87 -14.40 5.41
N THR A 105 -0.74 -15.70 5.72
CA THR A 105 -1.85 -16.65 5.66
C THR A 105 -3.01 -16.33 6.62
N PRO A 106 -2.79 -15.74 7.82
CA PRO A 106 -3.88 -15.34 8.70
C PRO A 106 -4.84 -14.33 8.06
N LEU A 107 -4.39 -13.55 7.08
CA LEU A 107 -5.24 -12.59 6.37
C LEU A 107 -6.30 -13.24 5.47
N ARG A 108 -6.20 -14.53 5.17
CA ARG A 108 -7.25 -15.26 4.44
C ARG A 108 -8.48 -15.51 5.31
N GLU A 109 -8.27 -15.78 6.59
CA GLU A 109 -9.35 -16.05 7.54
C GLU A 109 -9.83 -14.76 8.23
N HIS A 110 -8.90 -13.85 8.48
CA HIS A 110 -9.12 -12.59 9.16
C HIS A 110 -8.62 -11.42 8.31
N PRO A 111 -9.26 -11.14 7.16
CA PRO A 111 -8.79 -10.13 6.22
C PRO A 111 -8.79 -8.73 6.85
N LYS A 112 -7.71 -8.00 6.62
CA LYS A 112 -7.49 -6.63 7.07
C LYS A 112 -7.03 -5.77 5.91
N TRP A 113 -7.40 -4.50 5.91
CA TRP A 113 -6.87 -3.55 4.95
C TRP A 113 -5.37 -3.33 5.17
N ILE A 114 -4.55 -3.62 4.17
CA ILE A 114 -3.15 -3.18 4.12
C ILE A 114 -3.11 -1.94 3.24
N VAL A 115 -2.58 -0.85 3.80
CA VAL A 115 -2.69 0.50 3.22
C VAL A 115 -1.33 1.11 2.98
N GLY A 116 -1.14 1.66 1.80
CA GLY A 116 0.06 2.42 1.43
C GLY A 116 0.26 2.46 -0.08
N PHE A 117 1.35 3.07 -0.52
CA PHE A 117 1.76 3.15 -1.93
C PHE A 117 3.29 3.12 -2.05
N SER A 118 3.84 3.28 -3.27
CA SER A 118 5.28 3.23 -3.49
C SER A 118 5.84 1.86 -3.08
N ASP A 119 6.80 1.78 -2.17
CA ASP A 119 7.42 0.53 -1.68
C ASP A 119 6.41 -0.52 -1.16
N VAL A 120 5.24 -0.08 -0.68
CA VAL A 120 4.15 -0.95 -0.23
C VAL A 120 3.54 -1.77 -1.38
N THR A 121 3.82 -1.42 -2.63
CA THR A 121 3.42 -2.20 -3.82
C THR A 121 3.82 -3.68 -3.69
N MET A 122 4.96 -3.99 -3.07
CA MET A 122 5.39 -5.38 -2.84
C MET A 122 4.40 -6.14 -1.95
N LEU A 123 3.87 -5.49 -0.90
CA LEU A 123 2.84 -6.10 -0.04
C LEU A 123 1.50 -6.25 -0.80
N HIS A 124 1.12 -5.26 -1.60
CA HIS A 124 -0.09 -5.36 -2.42
C HIS A 124 -0.03 -6.53 -3.41
N MET A 125 1.12 -6.74 -4.04
CA MET A 125 1.33 -7.87 -4.94
C MET A 125 1.25 -9.21 -4.20
N ALA A 126 1.91 -9.33 -3.05
CA ALA A 126 1.85 -10.52 -2.21
C ALA A 126 0.40 -10.85 -1.78
N LEU A 127 -0.37 -9.84 -1.36
CA LEU A 127 -1.79 -9.99 -1.03
C LEU A 127 -2.64 -10.36 -2.25
N GLY A 128 -2.32 -9.81 -3.41
CA GLY A 128 -2.95 -10.19 -4.69
C GLY A 128 -2.79 -11.68 -4.99
N GLN A 129 -1.63 -12.28 -4.71
CA GLN A 129 -1.41 -13.73 -4.83
C GLN A 129 -2.27 -14.55 -3.85
N LEU A 130 -2.62 -13.96 -2.70
CA LEU A 130 -3.52 -14.58 -1.73
C LEU A 130 -5.00 -14.35 -2.06
N GLY A 131 -5.32 -13.55 -3.06
CA GLY A 131 -6.68 -13.19 -3.41
C GLY A 131 -7.32 -12.21 -2.42
N ILE A 132 -6.56 -11.31 -1.82
CA ILE A 132 -7.02 -10.35 -0.82
C ILE A 132 -6.92 -8.93 -1.37
N GLU A 133 -7.99 -8.14 -1.24
CA GLU A 133 -7.99 -6.72 -1.60
C GLU A 133 -7.15 -5.89 -0.61
N SER A 134 -6.49 -4.86 -1.13
CA SER A 134 -5.69 -3.92 -0.35
C SER A 134 -5.84 -2.50 -0.91
N LEU A 135 -5.38 -1.48 -0.20
CA LEU A 135 -5.56 -0.08 -0.56
C LEU A 135 -4.25 0.58 -0.97
N HIS A 136 -4.07 0.81 -2.27
CA HIS A 136 -3.04 1.72 -2.79
C HIS A 136 -3.50 3.15 -2.54
N ALA A 137 -3.03 3.76 -1.44
CA ALA A 137 -3.54 5.02 -0.95
C ALA A 137 -2.47 5.84 -0.22
N THR A 138 -2.78 7.10 0.07
CA THR A 138 -1.90 7.99 0.83
C THR A 138 -1.48 7.38 2.16
N MET A 139 -0.33 7.83 2.65
CA MET A 139 0.28 7.35 3.89
C MET A 139 0.49 8.50 4.88
N PRO A 140 0.49 8.24 6.19
CA PRO A 140 0.68 9.25 7.25
C PRO A 140 1.87 10.20 7.02
N GLY A 141 2.97 9.72 6.50
CA GLY A 141 4.13 10.55 6.15
C GLY A 141 3.88 11.60 5.05
N LYS A 142 2.74 11.55 4.39
CA LYS A 142 2.26 12.53 3.40
C LYS A 142 1.21 13.48 3.96
N PHE A 143 0.60 13.18 5.09
CA PHE A 143 -0.35 14.07 5.74
C PHE A 143 0.28 15.45 5.96
N ARG A 144 -0.53 16.47 5.86
CA ARG A 144 -0.16 17.85 6.10
C ARG A 144 -1.11 18.43 7.14
N PHE A 145 -0.61 19.37 7.93
CA PHE A 145 -1.35 19.89 9.08
C PHE A 145 -1.20 21.41 9.17
N GLY A 146 -2.31 22.08 9.51
CA GLY A 146 -2.33 23.52 9.69
C GLY A 146 -1.99 24.29 8.41
N ALA A 147 -1.07 25.24 8.48
CA ALA A 147 -0.70 26.08 7.34
C ALA A 147 -0.07 25.33 6.15
N ASP A 148 0.43 24.13 6.38
CA ASP A 148 1.02 23.27 5.33
C ASP A 148 -0.02 22.37 4.65
N GLU A 149 -1.28 22.42 5.08
CA GLU A 149 -2.37 21.62 4.54
C GLU A 149 -2.82 22.19 3.19
N LYS A 150 -2.51 21.47 2.12
CA LYS A 150 -2.87 21.84 0.76
C LYS A 150 -4.13 21.10 0.33
N PRO A 151 -4.94 21.67 -0.60
CA PRO A 151 -6.17 21.02 -1.08
C PRO A 151 -5.94 19.57 -1.55
N GLU A 152 -4.84 19.30 -2.24
CA GLU A 152 -4.54 17.96 -2.76
C GLU A 152 -4.27 16.96 -1.62
N ALA A 153 -3.67 17.39 -0.51
CA ALA A 153 -3.46 16.55 0.66
C ALA A 153 -4.79 16.23 1.33
N ILE A 154 -5.67 17.22 1.49
CA ILE A 154 -7.02 17.03 2.06
C ILE A 154 -7.81 16.03 1.21
N VAL A 155 -7.80 16.18 -0.11
CA VAL A 155 -8.49 15.26 -1.04
C VAL A 155 -7.94 13.83 -0.90
N SER A 156 -6.62 13.68 -0.78
CA SER A 156 -5.98 12.37 -0.62
C SER A 156 -6.35 11.72 0.72
N ASP A 157 -6.37 12.49 1.82
CA ASP A 157 -6.72 12.01 3.15
C ASP A 157 -8.21 11.60 3.20
N GLU A 158 -9.11 12.42 2.65
CA GLU A 158 -10.54 12.09 2.56
C GLU A 158 -10.83 10.92 1.62
N SER A 159 -10.05 10.73 0.57
CA SER A 159 -10.13 9.55 -0.29
C SER A 159 -9.78 8.28 0.48
N LEU A 160 -8.69 8.29 1.26
CA LEU A 160 -8.33 7.18 2.14
C LEU A 160 -9.43 6.91 3.18
N ARG A 161 -9.90 7.95 3.85
CA ARG A 161 -11.01 7.83 4.81
C ARG A 161 -12.23 7.19 4.17
N SER A 162 -12.65 7.71 3.03
CA SER A 162 -13.81 7.19 2.30
C SER A 162 -13.66 5.72 1.93
N ALA A 163 -12.47 5.31 1.45
CA ALA A 163 -12.18 3.93 1.12
C ALA A 163 -12.24 3.00 2.34
N LEU A 164 -11.62 3.39 3.46
CA LEU A 164 -11.63 2.62 4.70
C LEU A 164 -13.05 2.41 5.26
N PHE A 165 -13.93 3.41 5.13
CA PHE A 165 -15.31 3.35 5.63
C PHE A 165 -16.33 2.89 4.56
N GLY A 166 -15.89 2.44 3.39
CA GLY A 166 -16.76 1.92 2.34
C GLY A 166 -17.63 2.97 1.64
N ARG A 167 -17.22 4.23 1.70
CA ARG A 167 -17.94 5.34 1.05
C ARG A 167 -17.35 5.71 -0.30
N TRP A 168 -16.37 4.98 -0.72
CA TRP A 168 -15.63 5.33 -1.91
C TRP A 168 -16.29 4.96 -3.21
N THR A 169 -15.92 5.61 -4.28
CA THR A 169 -16.57 5.37 -5.53
C THR A 169 -15.80 5.72 -6.79
N ARG A 170 -15.14 6.88 -6.87
CA ARG A 170 -14.66 7.37 -8.16
C ARG A 170 -13.39 8.19 -8.00
N ILE A 171 -12.44 7.95 -8.92
CA ILE A 171 -11.27 8.80 -9.11
C ILE A 171 -11.42 9.47 -10.47
N ASP A 172 -11.40 10.80 -10.48
CA ASP A 172 -11.36 11.59 -11.68
C ASP A 172 -9.94 12.14 -11.90
N ALA A 173 -9.46 12.04 -13.12
CA ALA A 173 -8.18 12.61 -13.53
C ALA A 173 -8.39 13.64 -14.64
N ALA A 174 -7.55 14.66 -14.67
CA ALA A 174 -7.56 15.63 -15.75
C ALA A 174 -7.28 14.95 -17.10
N ALA A 175 -7.93 15.44 -18.14
CA ALA A 175 -7.64 14.98 -19.50
C ALA A 175 -6.19 15.29 -19.88
N HIS A 176 -5.57 14.38 -20.61
CA HIS A 176 -4.23 14.54 -21.14
C HIS A 176 -4.20 14.25 -22.64
N PRO A 177 -3.36 14.95 -23.45
CA PRO A 177 -3.28 14.72 -24.90
C PRO A 177 -2.95 13.28 -25.31
N LEU A 178 -2.30 12.52 -24.44
CA LEU A 178 -1.94 11.13 -24.68
C LEU A 178 -3.06 10.14 -24.28
N ASN A 179 -4.19 10.62 -23.75
CA ASN A 179 -5.29 9.75 -23.41
C ASN A 179 -5.93 9.14 -24.67
N VAL A 180 -6.14 7.83 -24.61
CA VAL A 180 -6.91 7.10 -25.61
C VAL A 180 -8.32 6.91 -25.05
N SER A 181 -9.33 7.32 -25.85
CA SER A 181 -10.73 7.17 -25.46
C SER A 181 -11.14 5.70 -25.44
N GLY A 182 -11.95 5.32 -24.45
CA GLY A 182 -12.48 3.97 -24.34
C GLY A 182 -13.03 3.67 -22.95
N THR A 183 -13.53 2.45 -22.80
CA THR A 183 -13.99 1.90 -21.53
C THR A 183 -13.45 0.50 -21.37
N ALA A 184 -12.92 0.21 -20.19
CA ALA A 184 -12.45 -1.12 -19.84
C ALA A 184 -13.05 -1.56 -18.50
N ARG A 185 -13.21 -2.87 -18.34
CA ARG A 185 -13.57 -3.51 -17.08
C ARG A 185 -12.57 -4.61 -16.79
N GLY A 186 -12.13 -4.71 -15.55
CA GLY A 186 -11.18 -5.72 -15.13
C GLY A 186 -10.86 -5.60 -13.65
N ARG A 187 -10.09 -6.54 -13.17
CA ARG A 187 -9.47 -6.45 -11.84
C ARG A 187 -8.48 -5.29 -11.85
N LEU A 188 -8.55 -4.42 -10.84
CA LEU A 188 -7.54 -3.38 -10.66
C LEU A 188 -6.27 -3.99 -10.07
N ALA A 189 -5.15 -3.85 -10.75
CA ALA A 189 -3.82 -4.25 -10.26
C ALA A 189 -2.79 -3.22 -10.69
N GLY A 190 -1.68 -3.14 -9.97
CA GLY A 190 -0.63 -2.20 -10.31
C GLY A 190 0.10 -1.64 -9.09
N GLY A 191 0.71 -0.48 -9.28
CA GLY A 191 1.48 0.24 -8.28
C GLY A 191 2.73 0.89 -8.86
N ASN A 192 3.80 0.93 -8.08
CA ASN A 192 5.06 1.51 -8.52
C ASN A 192 5.73 0.65 -9.60
N LEU A 193 6.08 1.28 -10.72
CA LEU A 193 6.59 0.61 -11.92
C LEU A 193 7.89 -0.18 -11.65
N SER A 194 8.83 0.41 -10.91
CA SER A 194 10.10 -0.25 -10.62
C SER A 194 9.90 -1.52 -9.77
N LEU A 195 8.93 -1.49 -8.86
CA LEU A 195 8.59 -2.66 -8.04
C LEU A 195 7.81 -3.72 -8.83
N LEU A 196 6.89 -3.31 -9.70
CA LEU A 196 6.24 -4.24 -10.64
C LEU A 196 7.28 -5.01 -11.46
N CYS A 197 8.25 -4.29 -12.03
CA CYS A 197 9.34 -4.92 -12.77
C CYS A 197 10.21 -5.83 -11.90
N SER A 198 10.50 -5.44 -10.66
CA SER A 198 11.33 -6.24 -9.75
C SER A 198 10.63 -7.52 -9.28
N ALA A 199 9.31 -7.57 -9.33
CA ALA A 199 8.53 -8.75 -8.97
C ALA A 199 8.44 -9.81 -10.08
N ILE A 200 8.83 -9.48 -11.31
CA ILE A 200 8.80 -10.43 -12.43
C ILE A 200 9.71 -11.61 -12.13
N GLY A 201 9.15 -12.82 -12.20
CA GLY A 201 9.86 -14.06 -11.89
C GLY A 201 9.95 -14.39 -10.39
N THR A 202 9.32 -13.61 -9.53
CA THR A 202 9.21 -13.88 -8.08
C THR A 202 7.84 -14.46 -7.71
N PRO A 203 7.67 -15.01 -6.49
CA PRO A 203 6.35 -15.46 -6.02
C PRO A 203 5.27 -14.35 -6.01
N GLU A 204 5.67 -13.09 -5.91
CA GLU A 204 4.79 -11.93 -5.84
C GLU A 204 4.40 -11.38 -7.22
N GLN A 205 4.94 -11.95 -8.30
CA GLN A 205 4.57 -11.50 -9.66
C GLN A 205 3.05 -11.49 -9.83
N PRO A 206 2.45 -10.33 -10.21
CA PRO A 206 1.00 -10.27 -10.44
C PRO A 206 0.57 -11.22 -11.54
N ASP A 207 -0.62 -11.79 -11.35
CA ASP A 207 -1.28 -12.60 -12.35
C ASP A 207 -2.19 -11.74 -13.22
N PHE A 208 -1.95 -11.77 -14.52
CA PHE A 208 -2.70 -11.02 -15.54
C PHE A 208 -3.53 -11.94 -16.45
N ASP A 209 -3.74 -13.20 -16.10
CA ASP A 209 -4.54 -14.16 -16.87
C ASP A 209 -6.05 -13.81 -16.92
N THR A 210 -6.50 -12.89 -16.06
CA THR A 210 -7.85 -12.35 -16.06
C THR A 210 -7.86 -10.93 -16.59
N PRO A 211 -8.98 -10.43 -17.17
CA PRO A 211 -9.07 -9.04 -17.59
C PRO A 211 -8.66 -8.09 -16.46
N THR A 212 -7.61 -7.32 -16.68
CA THR A 212 -6.98 -6.47 -15.68
C THR A 212 -6.93 -5.02 -16.17
N VAL A 213 -7.29 -4.09 -15.29
CA VAL A 213 -6.97 -2.67 -15.44
C VAL A 213 -5.67 -2.44 -14.70
N LEU A 214 -4.58 -2.29 -15.44
CA LEU A 214 -3.26 -2.03 -14.87
C LEU A 214 -3.09 -0.53 -14.63
N PHE A 215 -2.81 -0.14 -13.39
CA PHE A 215 -2.36 1.21 -13.07
C PHE A 215 -0.87 1.23 -12.71
N ILE A 216 -0.18 2.27 -13.15
CA ILE A 216 1.26 2.42 -12.95
C ILE A 216 1.53 3.82 -12.43
N GLU A 217 2.36 3.92 -11.40
CA GLU A 217 2.94 5.18 -10.96
C GLU A 217 4.46 5.05 -10.85
N GLU A 218 5.17 6.14 -11.04
CA GLU A 218 6.61 6.22 -10.81
C GLU A 218 7.02 7.65 -10.47
N ILE A 219 8.10 7.81 -9.74
CA ILE A 219 8.59 9.12 -9.34
C ILE A 219 10.11 9.19 -9.39
N GLY A 220 10.61 10.25 -10.04
CA GLY A 220 12.04 10.60 -10.03
C GLY A 220 12.92 9.74 -10.95
N GLU A 221 12.33 8.89 -11.80
CA GLU A 221 13.07 8.08 -12.75
C GLU A 221 13.41 8.84 -14.04
N GLN A 222 14.54 8.48 -14.65
CA GLN A 222 14.96 9.01 -15.95
C GLN A 222 14.21 8.31 -17.09
N MET A 223 13.92 9.02 -18.17
CA MET A 223 13.12 8.52 -19.30
C MET A 223 13.62 7.18 -19.85
N TYR A 224 14.92 6.99 -20.02
CA TYR A 224 15.46 5.73 -20.52
C TYR A 224 15.22 4.54 -19.55
N ARG A 225 15.09 4.81 -18.25
CA ARG A 225 14.77 3.78 -17.27
C ARG A 225 13.29 3.43 -17.31
N LEU A 226 12.42 4.44 -17.48
CA LEU A 226 10.99 4.22 -17.70
C LEU A 226 10.76 3.36 -18.94
N ASP A 227 11.39 3.74 -20.07
CA ASP A 227 11.31 2.96 -21.31
C ASP A 227 11.75 1.52 -21.10
N ARG A 228 12.90 1.30 -20.46
CA ARG A 228 13.41 -0.05 -20.18
C ARG A 228 12.45 -0.88 -19.33
N MET A 229 11.83 -0.28 -18.31
CA MET A 229 10.86 -0.96 -17.46
C MET A 229 9.57 -1.29 -18.22
N MET A 230 9.09 -0.38 -19.08
CA MET A 230 7.93 -0.64 -19.94
C MET A 230 8.24 -1.78 -20.94
N GLN A 231 9.43 -1.78 -21.55
CA GLN A 231 9.88 -2.87 -22.40
C GLN A 231 9.97 -4.21 -21.65
N GLN A 232 10.34 -4.18 -20.37
CA GLN A 232 10.37 -5.39 -19.54
C GLN A 232 8.95 -5.92 -19.30
N LEU A 233 7.97 -5.06 -19.01
CA LEU A 233 6.57 -5.47 -18.85
C LEU A 233 6.02 -6.07 -20.13
N GLU A 234 6.24 -5.43 -21.28
CA GLU A 234 5.81 -5.91 -22.59
C GLU A 234 6.40 -7.29 -22.91
N ARG A 235 7.74 -7.42 -22.80
CA ARG A 235 8.44 -8.66 -23.14
C ARG A 235 8.17 -9.82 -22.18
N SER A 236 7.71 -9.54 -20.99
CA SER A 236 7.23 -10.56 -20.03
C SER A 236 5.76 -10.94 -20.20
N GLY A 237 5.08 -10.36 -21.19
CA GLY A 237 3.67 -10.67 -21.48
C GLY A 237 2.68 -10.05 -20.50
N ILE A 238 3.08 -8.99 -19.79
CA ILE A 238 2.22 -8.24 -18.85
C ILE A 238 1.43 -7.15 -19.58
N LEU A 239 1.99 -6.59 -20.64
CA LEU A 239 1.35 -5.62 -21.55
C LEU A 239 1.04 -6.23 -22.89
#